data_b22461ea4a941fbb7f5a6a416315c725
#
_entry.id   b22461ea4a941fbb7f5a6a416315c725
#
_cell.length_a   1.000
_cell.length_b   1.000
_cell.length_c   1.000
_cell.angle_alpha   90.00
_cell.angle_beta   90.00
_cell.angle_gamma   90.00
#
_symmetry.space_group_name_H-M   'P 1'
#
loop_
_entity.id
_entity.type
_entity.pdbx_description
1 polymer ?
#
loop_
_entity_poly.entity_id
_entity_poly.type
_entity_poly.pdbx_seq_one_letter_code
_entity_poly.pdbx_strand_id
1 'polypeptide(L)' 'MQEFQIRILDDNDVPYISSSHRLHSTHTAVASAMRIARGRPFEVWCEGRCVYASHPSARSPQPPGIAA' A
#
# COMPACT_ATOMS: atom_id res chain seq x y z
N MET A 1 -8.01 -4.20 -16.90
CA MET A 1 -7.94 -3.83 -15.47
C MET A 1 -6.97 -4.73 -14.75
N GLN A 2 -6.30 -4.19 -13.76
CA GLN A 2 -5.36 -4.95 -12.96
C GLN A 2 -5.93 -5.17 -11.58
N GLU A 3 -5.47 -6.22 -10.92
CA GLU A 3 -5.89 -6.50 -9.56
C GLU A 3 -4.91 -5.87 -8.60
N PHE A 4 -5.44 -5.05 -7.70
CA PHE A 4 -4.66 -4.39 -6.67
C PHE A 4 -5.05 -4.91 -5.31
N GLN A 5 -4.07 -5.03 -4.44
CA GLN A 5 -4.31 -5.41 -3.07
C GLN A 5 -4.05 -4.19 -2.19
N ILE A 6 -5.03 -3.82 -1.40
CA ILE A 6 -4.91 -2.69 -0.49
C ILE A 6 -4.76 -3.25 0.92
N ARG A 7 -3.68 -2.88 1.58
CA ARG A 7 -3.38 -3.32 2.94
C ARG A 7 -3.38 -2.11 3.85
N ILE A 8 -4.18 -2.15 4.89
CA ILE A 8 -4.25 -1.09 5.89
C ILE A 8 -3.50 -1.58 7.10
N LEU A 9 -2.59 -0.75 7.59
CA LEU A 9 -1.67 -1.14 8.65
C LEU A 9 -2.13 -0.60 9.99
N ASP A 10 -1.76 -1.31 11.05
CA ASP A 10 -2.02 -0.83 12.41
C ASP A 10 -0.83 0.02 12.89
N ASP A 11 -0.86 0.38 14.16
CA ASP A 11 0.18 1.25 14.73
C ASP A 11 1.55 0.62 14.74
N ASN A 12 1.63 -0.69 14.58
CA ASN A 12 2.89 -1.40 14.55
C ASN A 12 3.31 -1.79 13.14
N ASP A 13 2.68 -1.16 12.13
CA ASP A 13 2.95 -1.44 10.73
C ASP A 13 2.59 -2.87 10.33
N VAL A 14 1.66 -3.48 11.03
CA VAL A 14 1.20 -4.82 10.71
C VAL A 14 -0.08 -4.72 9.90
N PRO A 15 -0.16 -5.35 8.71
CA PRO A 15 -1.40 -5.32 7.95
C PRO A 15 -2.51 -6.04 8.71
N TYR A 16 -3.61 -5.35 8.95
CA TYR A 16 -4.75 -5.97 9.61
C TYR A 16 -6.00 -6.00 8.75
N ILE A 17 -6.04 -5.22 7.70
CA ILE A 17 -7.10 -5.28 6.70
C ILE A 17 -6.44 -5.41 5.34
N SER A 18 -6.89 -6.40 4.58
CA SER A 18 -6.36 -6.61 3.24
C SER A 18 -7.53 -6.91 2.33
N SER A 19 -7.63 -6.19 1.22
CA SER A 19 -8.72 -6.39 0.27
C SER A 19 -8.17 -6.30 -1.14
N SER A 20 -8.83 -7.02 -2.04
CA SER A 20 -8.44 -7.04 -3.46
C SER A 20 -9.46 -6.27 -4.27
N HIS A 21 -8.96 -5.48 -5.21
CA HIS A 21 -9.80 -4.64 -6.05
C HIS A 21 -9.28 -4.67 -7.48
N ARG A 22 -10.19 -4.72 -8.43
CA ARG A 22 -9.83 -4.64 -9.85
C ARG A 22 -10.05 -3.21 -10.30
N LEU A 23 -8.96 -2.54 -10.61
CA LEU A 23 -8.99 -1.11 -10.90
C LEU A 23 -8.18 -0.83 -12.16
N HIS A 24 -8.39 0.35 -12.73
CA HIS A 24 -7.79 0.69 -14.01
C HIS A 24 -6.32 1.07 -13.88
N SER A 25 -5.94 1.68 -12.77
CA SER A 25 -4.58 2.21 -12.66
C SER A 25 -4.16 2.27 -11.21
N THR A 26 -2.87 2.44 -11.01
CA THR A 26 -2.32 2.66 -9.67
C THR A 26 -2.92 3.91 -9.04
N HIS A 27 -3.09 4.95 -9.84
CA HIS A 27 -3.67 6.19 -9.32
C HIS A 27 -5.05 5.96 -8.73
N THR A 28 -5.90 5.22 -9.43
CA THR A 28 -7.23 4.90 -8.95
C THR A 28 -7.16 4.04 -7.69
N ALA A 29 -6.21 3.10 -7.66
CA ALA A 29 -6.05 2.24 -6.50
C ALA A 29 -5.63 3.05 -5.27
N VAL A 30 -4.73 3.99 -5.43
CA VAL A 30 -4.29 4.84 -4.33
C VAL A 30 -5.44 5.69 -3.82
N ALA A 31 -6.23 6.27 -4.72
CA ALA A 31 -7.37 7.08 -4.32
C ALA A 31 -8.38 6.26 -3.52
N SER A 32 -8.64 5.04 -3.97
CA SER A 32 -9.54 4.14 -3.24
C SER A 32 -8.98 3.78 -1.87
N ALA A 33 -7.66 3.50 -1.82
CA ALA A 33 -7.02 3.14 -0.57
C ALA A 33 -7.09 4.27 0.44
N MET A 34 -6.92 5.50 -0.02
CA MET A 34 -6.99 6.65 0.88
C MET A 34 -8.35 6.76 1.53
N ARG A 35 -9.41 6.50 0.77
CA ARG A 35 -10.76 6.53 1.32
C ARG A 35 -10.98 5.42 2.32
N ILE A 36 -10.50 4.23 2.00
CA ILE A 36 -10.71 3.07 2.87
C ILE A 36 -9.89 3.21 4.15
N ALA A 37 -8.67 3.70 4.02
CA ALA A 37 -7.76 3.78 5.16
C ALA A 37 -8.16 4.85 6.17
N ARG A 38 -8.80 5.91 5.71
CA ARG A 38 -9.31 6.96 6.60
C ARG A 38 -8.22 7.53 7.51
N GLY A 39 -7.10 7.88 6.91
CA GLY A 39 -5.99 8.46 7.64
C GLY A 39 -5.01 7.49 8.22
N ARG A 40 -5.27 6.19 8.13
CA ARG A 40 -4.34 5.19 8.61
C ARG A 40 -3.28 4.89 7.57
N PRO A 41 -2.12 4.40 7.99
CA PRO A 41 -1.11 3.98 7.01
C PRO A 41 -1.63 2.82 6.17
N PHE A 42 -1.28 2.85 4.90
CA PHE A 42 -1.73 1.79 4.00
C PHE A 42 -0.70 1.54 2.92
N GLU A 43 -0.81 0.39 2.28
CA GLU A 43 0.02 0.00 1.15
C GLU A 43 -0.88 -0.47 0.02
N VAL A 44 -0.44 -0.20 -1.21
CA VAL A 44 -1.11 -0.71 -2.40
C VAL A 44 -0.13 -1.63 -3.11
N TRP A 45 -0.56 -2.85 -3.36
CA TRP A 45 0.25 -3.88 -4.00
C TRP A 45 -0.37 -4.29 -5.32
N CYS A 46 0.48 -4.58 -6.30
CA CYS A 46 0.04 -5.09 -7.58
C CYS A 46 1.01 -6.15 -8.03
N GLU A 47 0.49 -7.34 -8.34
CA GLU A 47 1.30 -8.46 -8.83
C GLU A 47 2.48 -8.76 -7.90
N GLY A 48 2.21 -8.78 -6.61
CA GLY A 48 3.24 -9.12 -5.63
C GLY A 48 4.24 -8.03 -5.34
N ARG A 49 4.01 -6.82 -5.84
CA ARG A 49 4.89 -5.69 -5.61
C ARG A 49 4.16 -4.54 -4.97
N CYS A 50 4.81 -3.90 -4.01
CA CYS A 50 4.26 -2.71 -3.41
C CYS A 50 4.47 -1.54 -4.38
N VAL A 51 3.37 -1.00 -4.88
CA VAL A 51 3.45 0.10 -5.85
C VAL A 51 3.24 1.46 -5.17
N TYR A 52 2.75 1.47 -3.95
CA TYR A 52 2.56 2.71 -3.21
C TYR A 52 2.46 2.41 -1.72
N ALA A 53 3.10 3.22 -0.90
CA ALA A 53 2.97 3.16 0.54
C ALA A 53 2.75 4.57 1.04
N SER A 54 1.70 4.77 1.83
CA SER A 54 1.35 6.10 2.32
C SER A 54 2.35 6.61 3.35
N HIS A 55 2.94 5.69 4.11
CA HIS A 55 3.92 6.03 5.13
C HIS A 55 5.10 5.08 5.01
N PRO A 56 6.31 5.61 4.79
CA PRO A 56 7.48 4.75 4.85
C PRO A 56 7.61 4.22 6.27
N SER A 57 7.79 2.93 6.39
CA SER A 57 7.93 2.33 7.70
C SER A 57 9.26 1.61 7.77
N ALA A 58 9.67 1.29 9.00
CA ALA A 58 10.92 0.58 9.19
C ALA A 58 10.89 -0.80 8.53
N ARG A 59 9.70 -1.34 8.32
CA ARG A 59 9.53 -2.62 7.67
C ARG A 59 9.67 -2.55 6.16
N SER A 60 9.40 -1.39 5.60
CA SER A 60 9.43 -1.25 4.15
C SER A 60 10.83 -1.45 3.64
N PRO A 61 11.02 -2.33 2.65
CA PRO A 61 12.35 -2.51 2.11
C PRO A 61 12.83 -1.23 1.47
N GLN A 62 13.99 -0.80 1.86
CA GLN A 62 14.60 0.39 1.29
C GLN A 62 15.80 -0.03 0.50
N PRO A 63 15.93 0.41 -0.74
CA PRO A 63 17.13 0.12 -1.51
C PRO A 63 18.35 0.64 -0.77
N PRO A 64 19.37 -0.19 -0.61
CA PRO A 64 20.55 0.24 0.17
C PRO A 64 21.18 1.51 -0.35
N GLY A 65 21.16 1.70 -1.64
CA GLY A 65 21.75 2.90 -2.22
C GLY A 65 21.06 4.17 -1.80
N ILE A 66 19.80 4.08 -1.47
CA ILE A 66 19.05 5.24 -1.01
C ILE A 66 19.35 5.54 0.43
N ALA A 67 19.56 4.50 1.20
CA ALA A 67 19.86 4.65 2.60
C ALA A 67 21.22 5.31 2.85
N ALA A 68 22.05 5.22 1.87
CA ALA A 68 23.39 5.78 1.97
C ALA A 68 23.35 7.29 1.96
#